data_3d19a6aad871af04238a4f95f34b5e22
#
_entry.id   3d19a6aad871af04238a4f95f34b5e22
#
_cell.length_a   1.000
_cell.length_b   1.000
_cell.length_c   1.000
_cell.angle_alpha   90.00
_cell.angle_beta   90.00
_cell.angle_gamma   90.00
#
_symmetry.space_group_name_H-M   'P 1'
#
loop_
_entity.id
_entity.type
_entity.pdbx_description
1 polymer ?
#
loop_
_entity_poly.entity_id
_entity_poly.type
_entity_poly.pdbx_seq_one_letter_code
_entity_poly.pdbx_strand_id
1 'polypeptide(L)'
;MFGNTYYLDEDSSIQQKHKKHVIYCRVSNTKQKEDLSRQENALREYCIKNGIKPDYVYTDIASGMNEHRQGLNNLIADVKNGDIDTVYISYKDRLTRFGFGYFEYLFSLYGTKIEVVNLTKEEDFQQELTQDFISILHHFSMKLYSNRRKELKNLKKLLEND
;
A
#
# COMPACT_ATOMS: atom_id res chain seq x y z
N MET A 1 25.79 -55.65 -25.05
CA MET A 1 24.63 -54.75 -25.00
C MET A 1 24.28 -54.52 -23.53
N PHE A 2 24.68 -53.40 -23.01
CA PHE A 2 24.32 -53.00 -21.63
C PHE A 2 23.40 -51.79 -21.75
N GLY A 3 22.12 -52.02 -21.44
CA GLY A 3 21.12 -50.95 -21.41
C GLY A 3 21.23 -50.20 -20.09
N ASN A 4 21.61 -48.91 -20.14
CA ASN A 4 21.46 -48.00 -18.99
C ASN A 4 20.00 -47.58 -18.88
N THR A 5 19.32 -48.09 -17.87
CA THR A 5 17.99 -47.64 -17.47
C THR A 5 18.19 -46.41 -16.56
N TYR A 6 17.92 -45.20 -17.06
CA TYR A 6 17.85 -44.03 -16.26
C TYR A 6 16.49 -44.04 -15.51
N TYR A 7 16.54 -44.24 -14.20
CA TYR A 7 15.39 -43.95 -13.31
C TYR A 7 15.32 -42.44 -13.16
N LEU A 8 14.26 -41.86 -13.71
CA LEU A 8 13.86 -40.49 -13.34
C LEU A 8 13.26 -40.60 -11.94
N ASP A 9 13.95 -40.06 -10.95
CA ASP A 9 13.39 -39.82 -9.63
C ASP A 9 12.26 -38.79 -9.76
N GLU A 10 11.03 -39.29 -9.91
CA GLU A 10 9.80 -38.52 -9.79
C GLU A 10 9.46 -38.34 -8.29
N ASP A 11 10.29 -37.64 -7.54
CA ASP A 11 9.96 -37.23 -6.19
C ASP A 11 10.38 -35.78 -5.90
N SER A 12 10.10 -34.90 -6.85
CA SER A 12 9.93 -33.47 -6.54
C SER A 12 8.46 -33.24 -6.22
N SER A 13 8.04 -33.67 -5.03
CA SER A 13 6.85 -33.12 -4.37
C SER A 13 7.10 -31.62 -4.22
N ILE A 14 6.71 -30.84 -5.24
CA ILE A 14 6.54 -29.40 -5.14
C ILE A 14 5.48 -29.22 -4.07
N GLN A 15 5.92 -29.03 -2.82
CA GLN A 15 5.05 -28.57 -1.77
C GLN A 15 4.48 -27.23 -2.27
N GLN A 16 3.26 -27.25 -2.77
CA GLN A 16 2.54 -26.03 -3.10
C GLN A 16 2.47 -25.22 -1.81
N LYS A 17 3.34 -24.21 -1.70
CA LYS A 17 3.36 -23.30 -0.57
C LYS A 17 1.96 -22.71 -0.45
N HIS A 18 1.29 -22.96 0.67
CA HIS A 18 -0.04 -22.43 0.92
C HIS A 18 0.07 -20.91 0.95
N LYS A 19 -0.44 -20.25 -0.09
CA LYS A 19 -0.47 -18.80 -0.16
C LYS A 19 -1.51 -18.24 0.80
N LYS A 20 -1.20 -17.09 1.40
CA LYS A 20 -1.98 -16.45 2.45
C LYS A 20 -3.03 -15.51 1.89
N HIS A 21 -4.18 -15.45 2.55
CA HIS A 21 -5.17 -14.40 2.39
C HIS A 21 -4.94 -13.32 3.45
N VAL A 22 -4.72 -12.08 3.05
CA VAL A 22 -4.34 -11.02 3.97
C VAL A 22 -5.23 -9.78 3.80
N ILE A 23 -5.32 -9.00 4.86
CA ILE A 23 -6.07 -7.75 4.89
C ILE A 23 -5.06 -6.60 4.97
N TYR A 24 -5.33 -5.49 4.27
CA TYR A 24 -4.63 -4.24 4.45
C TYR A 24 -5.60 -3.11 4.80
N CYS A 25 -5.33 -2.43 5.93
CA CYS A 25 -6.12 -1.31 6.42
C CYS A 25 -5.24 -0.06 6.60
N ARG A 26 -5.80 1.11 6.35
CA ARG A 26 -5.11 2.38 6.53
C ARG A 26 -6.05 3.49 6.97
N VAL A 27 -5.54 4.35 7.86
CA VAL A 27 -6.12 5.66 8.17
C VAL A 27 -5.04 6.73 8.08
N SER A 28 -5.43 8.00 7.90
CA SER A 28 -4.49 9.09 7.67
C SER A 28 -3.80 9.58 8.94
N ASN A 29 -4.44 9.47 10.09
CA ASN A 29 -3.92 9.99 11.36
C ASN A 29 -4.36 9.15 12.58
N THR A 30 -3.71 9.42 13.71
CA THR A 30 -3.93 8.67 14.97
C THR A 30 -5.31 8.87 15.59
N LYS A 31 -6.01 9.95 15.26
CA LYS A 31 -7.38 10.20 15.76
C LYS A 31 -8.39 9.22 15.17
N GLN A 32 -8.05 8.61 14.03
CA GLN A 32 -8.88 7.65 13.30
C GLN A 32 -8.59 6.17 13.66
N LYS A 33 -8.02 5.89 14.85
CA LYS A 33 -7.74 4.50 15.27
C LYS A 33 -8.99 3.64 15.37
N GLU A 34 -10.13 4.21 15.77
CA GLU A 34 -11.40 3.50 15.80
C GLU A 34 -11.89 3.15 14.39
N ASP A 35 -11.65 4.02 13.41
CA ASP A 35 -11.96 3.77 12.01
C ASP A 35 -11.09 2.67 11.44
N LEU A 36 -9.81 2.61 11.82
CA LEU A 36 -8.91 1.52 11.45
C LEU A 36 -9.45 0.18 11.95
N SER A 37 -9.87 0.11 13.21
CA SER A 37 -10.47 -1.10 13.79
C SER A 37 -11.79 -1.49 13.11
N ARG A 38 -12.63 -0.50 12.76
CA ARG A 38 -13.87 -0.74 12.01
C ARG A 38 -13.61 -1.29 10.62
N GLN A 39 -12.60 -0.76 9.90
CA GLN A 39 -12.18 -1.29 8.59
C GLN A 39 -11.73 -2.75 8.70
N GLU A 40 -10.86 -3.04 9.67
CA GLU A 40 -10.37 -4.40 9.89
C GLU A 40 -11.52 -5.38 10.16
N ASN A 41 -12.42 -5.05 11.10
CA ASN A 41 -13.54 -5.90 11.45
C ASN A 41 -14.46 -6.15 10.26
N ALA A 42 -14.81 -5.13 9.51
CA ALA A 42 -15.67 -5.25 8.34
C ALA A 42 -15.03 -6.11 7.22
N LEU A 43 -13.71 -6.00 7.00
CA LEU A 43 -13.00 -6.86 6.06
C LEU A 43 -12.89 -8.31 6.55
N ARG A 44 -12.68 -8.53 7.85
CA ARG A 44 -12.71 -9.88 8.45
C ARG A 44 -14.08 -10.52 8.29
N GLU A 45 -15.16 -9.77 8.57
CA GLU A 45 -16.54 -10.28 8.38
C GLU A 45 -16.80 -10.63 6.91
N TYR A 46 -16.36 -9.79 5.97
CA TYR A 46 -16.47 -10.06 4.54
C TYR A 46 -15.76 -11.38 4.19
N CYS A 47 -14.51 -11.54 4.61
CA CYS A 47 -13.73 -12.75 4.35
C CYS A 47 -14.44 -13.98 4.93
N ILE A 48 -14.88 -13.95 6.20
CA ILE A 48 -15.57 -15.06 6.86
C ILE A 48 -16.87 -15.43 6.13
N LYS A 49 -17.68 -14.44 5.73
CA LYS A 49 -18.92 -14.68 4.95
C LYS A 49 -18.66 -15.39 3.62
N ASN A 50 -17.48 -15.17 3.04
CA ASN A 50 -17.06 -15.83 1.81
C ASN A 50 -16.24 -17.12 2.05
N GLY A 51 -16.22 -17.65 3.27
CA GLY A 51 -15.50 -18.87 3.61
C GLY A 51 -13.96 -18.72 3.64
N ILE A 52 -13.47 -17.50 3.75
CA ILE A 52 -12.05 -17.17 3.74
C ILE A 52 -11.61 -16.83 5.17
N LYS A 53 -10.54 -17.45 5.64
CA LYS A 53 -9.90 -17.08 6.90
C LYS A 53 -8.68 -16.22 6.61
N PRO A 54 -8.68 -14.93 6.97
CA PRO A 54 -7.50 -14.08 6.81
C PRO A 54 -6.36 -14.57 7.72
N ASP A 55 -5.18 -14.73 7.13
CA ASP A 55 -3.99 -15.20 7.86
C ASP A 55 -3.28 -14.06 8.59
N TYR A 56 -3.30 -12.85 8.02
CA TYR A 56 -2.61 -11.70 8.58
C TYR A 56 -3.30 -10.38 8.21
N VAL A 57 -3.05 -9.34 9.02
CA VAL A 57 -3.54 -7.97 8.77
C VAL A 57 -2.35 -7.00 8.82
N TYR A 58 -2.15 -6.26 7.74
CA TYR A 58 -1.22 -5.16 7.67
C TYR A 58 -1.97 -3.86 7.92
N THR A 59 -1.41 -2.98 8.74
CA THR A 59 -2.03 -1.70 9.08
C THR A 59 -1.04 -0.56 9.00
N ASP A 60 -1.52 0.62 8.56
CA ASP A 60 -0.75 1.86 8.59
C ASP A 60 -1.59 3.03 9.11
N ILE A 61 -0.95 3.94 9.83
CA ILE A 61 -1.50 5.25 10.19
C ILE A 61 -0.65 6.30 9.49
N ALA A 62 -1.00 6.61 8.25
CA ALA A 62 -0.28 7.55 7.40
C ALA A 62 -1.14 7.94 6.19
N SER A 63 -0.85 9.09 5.57
CA SER A 63 -1.49 9.49 4.30
C SER A 63 -1.28 8.44 3.21
N GLY A 64 -2.26 8.30 2.32
CA GLY A 64 -2.16 7.46 1.13
C GLY A 64 -1.09 7.90 0.12
N MET A 65 -0.54 9.12 0.27
CA MET A 65 0.58 9.64 -0.50
C MET A 65 1.94 9.32 0.11
N ASN A 66 1.98 8.87 1.36
CA ASN A 66 3.24 8.52 2.02
C ASN A 66 3.74 7.17 1.49
N GLU A 67 4.93 7.17 0.90
CA GLU A 67 5.59 5.97 0.37
C GLU A 67 6.27 5.15 1.48
N HIS A 68 6.59 5.78 2.63
CA HIS A 68 7.29 5.14 3.75
C HIS A 68 6.31 4.59 4.80
N ARG A 69 5.45 3.69 4.38
CA ARG A 69 4.47 3.00 5.24
C ARG A 69 4.97 1.60 5.56
N GLN A 70 5.18 1.33 6.84
CA GLN A 70 5.76 0.05 7.29
C GLN A 70 4.88 -1.14 6.93
N GLY A 71 3.56 -1.04 7.15
CA GLY A 71 2.61 -2.10 6.83
C GLY A 71 2.58 -2.39 5.33
N LEU A 72 2.54 -1.35 4.49
CA LEU A 72 2.59 -1.52 3.03
C LEU A 72 3.92 -2.12 2.56
N ASN A 73 5.04 -1.67 3.11
CA ASN A 73 6.35 -2.19 2.73
C ASN A 73 6.50 -3.68 3.09
N ASN A 74 6.01 -4.09 4.26
CA ASN A 74 5.99 -5.49 4.67
C ASN A 74 5.09 -6.32 3.74
N LEU A 75 3.88 -5.81 3.41
CA LEU A 75 2.99 -6.44 2.46
C LEU A 75 3.66 -6.66 1.09
N ILE A 76 4.33 -5.61 0.55
CA ILE A 76 5.05 -5.70 -0.73
C ILE A 76 6.17 -6.75 -0.66
N ALA A 77 6.90 -6.81 0.46
CA ALA A 77 7.95 -7.82 0.65
C ALA A 77 7.40 -9.25 0.60
N ASP A 78 6.28 -9.50 1.31
CA ASP A 78 5.65 -10.81 1.35
C ASP A 78 5.01 -11.19 0.00
N VAL A 79 4.45 -10.22 -0.73
CA VAL A 79 3.99 -10.41 -2.12
C VAL A 79 5.15 -10.82 -3.01
N LYS A 80 6.29 -10.13 -2.95
CA LYS A 80 7.51 -10.46 -3.73
C LYS A 80 8.04 -11.86 -3.43
N ASN A 81 7.88 -12.34 -2.20
CA ASN A 81 8.26 -13.68 -1.79
C ASN A 81 7.28 -14.77 -2.30
N GLY A 82 6.16 -14.35 -2.93
CA GLY A 82 5.12 -15.25 -3.42
C GLY A 82 4.27 -15.87 -2.30
N ASP A 83 4.27 -15.27 -1.11
CA ASP A 83 3.58 -15.78 0.08
C ASP A 83 2.09 -15.45 0.11
N ILE A 84 1.65 -14.46 -0.69
CA ILE A 84 0.30 -13.91 -0.66
C ILE A 84 -0.51 -14.40 -1.87
N ASP A 85 -1.71 -14.90 -1.63
CA ASP A 85 -2.71 -15.19 -2.66
C ASP A 85 -3.55 -13.95 -2.98
N THR A 86 -4.23 -13.42 -1.95
CA THR A 86 -5.15 -12.29 -2.13
C THR A 86 -4.98 -11.27 -1.00
N VAL A 87 -4.97 -10.00 -1.38
CA VAL A 87 -5.00 -8.84 -0.46
C VAL A 87 -6.38 -8.22 -0.50
N TYR A 88 -7.07 -8.19 0.65
CA TYR A 88 -8.37 -7.57 0.81
C TYR A 88 -8.25 -6.15 1.33
N ILE A 89 -8.86 -5.20 0.64
CA ILE A 89 -8.90 -3.78 1.00
C ILE A 89 -10.32 -3.23 0.93
N SER A 90 -10.63 -2.24 1.77
CA SER A 90 -11.96 -1.60 1.73
C SER A 90 -12.16 -0.75 0.48
N TYR A 91 -11.17 0.04 0.08
CA TYR A 91 -11.17 0.91 -1.11
C TYR A 91 -9.78 0.99 -1.71
N LYS A 92 -9.68 1.34 -2.99
CA LYS A 92 -8.42 1.51 -3.71
C LYS A 92 -7.48 2.51 -3.04
N ASP A 93 -8.01 3.61 -2.51
CA ASP A 93 -7.24 4.66 -1.82
C ASP A 93 -6.66 4.23 -0.47
N ARG A 94 -7.14 3.14 0.11
CA ARG A 94 -6.51 2.56 1.31
C ARG A 94 -5.12 2.01 0.97
N LEU A 95 -4.97 1.41 -0.19
CA LEU A 95 -3.67 0.93 -0.65
C LEU A 95 -2.76 2.09 -1.07
N THR A 96 -3.25 2.97 -1.94
CA THR A 96 -2.51 4.14 -2.43
C THR A 96 -3.45 5.24 -2.90
N ARG A 97 -3.05 6.50 -2.71
CA ARG A 97 -3.83 7.64 -3.22
C ARG A 97 -3.78 7.75 -4.75
N PHE A 98 -2.64 7.41 -5.34
CA PHE A 98 -2.41 7.44 -6.77
C PHE A 98 -1.75 6.15 -7.24
N GLY A 99 -1.97 5.81 -8.51
CA GLY A 99 -1.24 4.70 -9.14
C GLY A 99 -1.69 3.31 -8.68
N PHE A 100 -2.94 3.11 -8.28
CA PHE A 100 -3.48 1.81 -7.89
C PHE A 100 -3.23 0.73 -8.96
N GLY A 101 -3.39 1.07 -10.25
CA GLY A 101 -3.13 0.14 -11.34
C GLY A 101 -1.70 -0.40 -11.39
N TYR A 102 -0.70 0.39 -10.93
CA TYR A 102 0.67 -0.10 -10.82
C TYR A 102 0.82 -1.16 -9.73
N PHE A 103 0.14 -0.99 -8.59
CA PHE A 103 0.13 -2.00 -7.53
C PHE A 103 -0.58 -3.28 -7.99
N GLU A 104 -1.73 -3.15 -8.65
CA GLU A 104 -2.48 -4.27 -9.19
C GLU A 104 -1.63 -5.06 -10.20
N TYR A 105 -0.95 -4.38 -11.12
CA TYR A 105 -0.03 -4.99 -12.05
C TYR A 105 1.16 -5.64 -11.34
N LEU A 106 1.83 -4.93 -10.43
CA LEU A 106 2.98 -5.45 -9.68
C LEU A 106 2.61 -6.73 -8.91
N PHE A 107 1.49 -6.72 -8.19
CA PHE A 107 1.05 -7.87 -7.40
C PHE A 107 0.70 -9.06 -8.28
N SER A 108 0.09 -8.80 -9.45
CA SER A 108 -0.23 -9.86 -10.42
C SER A 108 1.02 -10.58 -10.95
N LEU A 109 2.16 -9.88 -11.10
CA LEU A 109 3.43 -10.49 -11.51
C LEU A 109 3.93 -11.58 -10.53
N TYR A 110 3.54 -11.47 -9.25
CA TYR A 110 3.87 -12.45 -8.21
C TYR A 110 2.71 -13.41 -7.92
N GLY A 111 1.67 -13.38 -8.75
CA GLY A 111 0.49 -14.22 -8.61
C GLY A 111 -0.36 -13.87 -7.38
N THR A 112 -0.38 -12.59 -6.99
CA THR A 112 -1.21 -12.05 -5.91
C THR A 112 -2.34 -11.20 -6.49
N LYS A 113 -3.57 -11.40 -6.02
CA LYS A 113 -4.75 -10.62 -6.39
C LYS A 113 -5.02 -9.53 -5.35
N ILE A 114 -5.54 -8.38 -5.80
CA ILE A 114 -6.11 -7.35 -4.91
C ILE A 114 -7.63 -7.41 -5.04
N GLU A 115 -8.32 -7.62 -3.92
CA GLU A 115 -9.78 -7.62 -3.83
C GLU A 115 -10.26 -6.35 -3.13
N VAL A 116 -11.02 -5.51 -3.86
CA VAL A 116 -11.59 -4.26 -3.35
C VAL A 116 -13.03 -4.52 -2.93
N VAL A 117 -13.29 -4.49 -1.63
CA VAL A 117 -14.59 -4.92 -1.05
C VAL A 117 -15.67 -3.83 -1.13
N ASN A 118 -15.28 -2.55 -1.32
CA ASN A 118 -16.19 -1.39 -1.40
C ASN A 118 -17.14 -1.27 -0.20
N LEU A 119 -16.60 -1.26 1.00
CA LEU A 119 -17.37 -1.02 2.23
C LEU A 119 -17.85 0.44 2.25
N THR A 120 -19.15 0.64 2.25
CA THR A 120 -19.79 1.96 2.15
C THR A 120 -19.44 2.91 3.30
N LYS A 121 -18.59 3.93 3.05
CA LYS A 121 -18.59 5.25 3.72
C LYS A 121 -17.73 6.24 2.92
N GLU A 122 -18.40 7.13 2.18
CA GLU A 122 -17.76 8.15 1.34
C GLU A 122 -17.27 9.39 2.12
N GLU A 123 -17.79 9.65 3.33
CA GLU A 123 -17.52 10.90 4.07
C GLU A 123 -16.05 11.03 4.50
N ASP A 124 -15.43 9.96 4.98
CA ASP A 124 -14.03 9.98 5.43
C ASP A 124 -13.06 10.17 4.25
N PHE A 125 -13.41 9.68 3.06
CA PHE A 125 -12.59 9.80 1.86
C PHE A 125 -12.42 11.25 1.40
N GLN A 126 -13.51 12.02 1.35
CA GLN A 126 -13.45 13.42 0.91
C GLN A 126 -12.64 14.29 1.87
N GLN A 127 -12.77 14.05 3.18
CA GLN A 127 -11.99 14.77 4.19
C GLN A 127 -10.49 14.45 4.06
N GLU A 128 -10.13 13.18 3.91
CA GLU A 128 -8.73 12.79 3.70
C GLU A 128 -8.16 13.38 2.41
N LEU A 129 -8.92 13.34 1.30
CA LEU A 129 -8.49 13.91 0.02
C LEU A 129 -8.26 15.43 0.13
N THR A 130 -9.16 16.14 0.80
CA THR A 130 -9.02 17.58 1.05
C THR A 130 -7.77 17.87 1.88
N GLN A 131 -7.53 17.11 2.93
CA GLN A 131 -6.35 17.27 3.79
C GLN A 131 -5.04 16.97 3.03
N ASP A 132 -5.02 15.95 2.20
CA ASP A 132 -3.89 15.63 1.33
C ASP A 132 -3.61 16.77 0.36
N PHE A 133 -4.66 17.35 -0.25
CA PHE A 133 -4.54 18.49 -1.16
C PHE A 133 -4.00 19.75 -0.46
N ILE A 134 -4.51 20.07 0.72
CA ILE A 134 -4.00 21.19 1.55
C ILE A 134 -2.52 20.97 1.88
N SER A 135 -2.12 19.75 2.21
CA SER A 135 -0.73 19.40 2.52
C SER A 135 0.19 19.60 1.32
N ILE A 136 -0.23 19.22 0.12
CA ILE A 136 0.48 19.47 -1.13
C ILE A 136 0.63 20.97 -1.37
N LEU A 137 -0.44 21.73 -1.31
CA LEU A 137 -0.43 23.20 -1.50
C LEU A 137 0.51 23.88 -0.51
N HIS A 138 0.47 23.49 0.76
CA HIS A 138 1.36 24.01 1.78
C HIS A 138 2.83 23.70 1.47
N HIS A 139 3.14 22.47 1.07
CA HIS A 139 4.50 22.09 0.68
C HIS A 139 5.02 22.91 -0.50
N PHE A 140 4.22 23.08 -1.55
CA PHE A 140 4.58 23.91 -2.70
C PHE A 140 4.77 25.38 -2.33
N SER A 141 3.88 25.95 -1.52
CA SER A 141 3.97 27.33 -1.04
C SER A 141 5.27 27.54 -0.27
N MET A 142 5.61 26.67 0.66
CA MET A 142 6.87 26.75 1.42
C MET A 142 8.10 26.69 0.52
N LYS A 143 8.09 25.82 -0.50
CA LYS A 143 9.18 25.70 -1.46
C LYS A 143 9.34 26.97 -2.31
N LEU A 144 8.25 27.55 -2.80
CA LEU A 144 8.25 28.80 -3.56
C LEU A 144 8.77 29.96 -2.72
N TYR A 145 8.30 30.12 -1.45
CA TYR A 145 8.80 31.16 -0.55
C TYR A 145 10.29 31.00 -0.23
N SER A 146 10.76 29.77 -0.04
CA SER A 146 12.18 29.50 0.20
C SER A 146 13.05 29.89 -0.98
N ASN A 147 12.64 29.57 -2.22
CA ASN A 147 13.37 29.93 -3.43
C ASN A 147 13.41 31.45 -3.62
N ARG A 148 12.28 32.14 -3.47
CA ARG A 148 12.20 33.59 -3.57
C ARG A 148 13.09 34.30 -2.53
N ARG A 149 13.18 33.77 -1.31
CA ARG A 149 14.09 34.29 -0.28
C ARG A 149 15.55 34.13 -0.66
N LYS A 150 15.94 33.01 -1.29
CA LYS A 150 17.30 32.78 -1.78
C LYS A 150 17.66 33.75 -2.91
N GLU A 151 16.77 33.97 -3.87
CA GLU A 151 16.96 34.92 -4.97
C GLU A 151 17.15 36.35 -4.45
N LEU A 152 16.28 36.79 -3.50
CA LEU A 152 16.43 38.12 -2.89
C LEU A 152 17.74 38.30 -2.12
N LYS A 153 18.23 37.24 -1.45
CA LYS A 153 19.55 37.29 -0.78
C LYS A 153 20.70 37.40 -1.79
N ASN A 154 20.61 36.68 -2.92
CA ASN A 154 21.63 36.74 -3.97
C ASN A 154 21.65 38.10 -4.64
N LEU A 155 20.51 38.72 -4.94
CA LEU A 155 20.42 40.07 -5.48
C LEU A 155 20.99 41.12 -4.52
N LYS A 156 20.70 41.04 -3.22
CA LYS A 156 21.30 41.93 -2.21
C LYS A 156 22.84 41.84 -2.19
N LYS A 157 23.38 40.61 -2.22
CA LYS A 157 24.85 40.41 -2.26
C LYS A 157 25.50 40.98 -3.49
N LEU A 158 24.83 40.95 -4.65
CA LEU A 158 25.35 41.56 -5.89
C LEU A 158 25.38 43.07 -5.79
N LEU A 159 24.36 43.70 -5.16
CA LEU A 159 24.28 45.17 -4.99
C LEU A 159 25.21 45.72 -3.88
N GLU A 160 25.69 44.88 -2.98
CA GLU A 160 26.62 45.28 -1.89
C GLU A 160 28.08 45.13 -2.31
N ASN A 161 28.39 44.52 -3.47
CA ASN A 161 29.73 44.30 -4.00
C ASN A 161 30.09 45.24 -5.16
N ASP A 162 29.21 46.17 -5.54
CA ASP A 162 29.44 47.31 -6.45
C ASP A 162 29.58 48.61 -5.64
#